data_df35a5416bd0f660ebb41f78a65688b6
#
_entry.id   df35a5416bd0f660ebb41f78a65688b6
#
_cell.length_a   1.000
_cell.length_b   1.000
_cell.length_c   1.000
_cell.angle_alpha   90.00
_cell.angle_beta   90.00
_cell.angle_gamma   90.00
#
_symmetry.space_group_name_H-M   'P 1'
#
loop_
_entity.id
_entity.type
_entity.pdbx_description
1 polymer ?
#
loop_
_entity_poly.entity_id
_entity_poly.type
_entity_poly.pdbx_seq_one_letter_code
_entity_poly.pdbx_strand_id
1 'polypeptide(L)'
;HGDYPTDDQSNSPITVSGEGLSQSYLNQFTYYVNQTREMDDFIKALTEKLSDYPEDVMVIAYGDHLPGMNLENKDLKDNSKYETPYFIWDNFGYNKANKKKESCKVEAWQLASKVLGEVGIYNGFLNKYHQTMQSSEKYRKNLKLLQYDMLYGSDFVREGKKPLEPTKVNYSLDPVEITEIKECEDSYLLIGNNFTDAIRVFVNGMKVASEKQSSGVLKISKKAVKEGDKITVHQVSVTNENITLNQSEEYEFRKDKVRLLYKNLYDE
;
A
#
# COMPACT_ATOMS: atom_id res chain seq x y z
N HIS A 1 -2.58 9.36 11.10
CA HIS A 1 -2.35 10.04 12.39
C HIS A 1 -2.81 11.48 12.26
N GLY A 2 -3.97 11.79 12.84
CA GLY A 2 -4.48 13.14 12.94
C GLY A 2 -3.86 13.86 14.14
N ASP A 3 -4.29 15.08 14.35
CA ASP A 3 -3.95 15.84 15.54
C ASP A 3 -4.54 15.15 16.77
N TYR A 4 -3.76 15.09 17.86
CA TYR A 4 -4.23 14.57 19.12
C TYR A 4 -5.11 15.63 19.79
N PRO A 5 -6.37 15.32 20.18
CA PRO A 5 -7.30 16.29 20.72
C PRO A 5 -6.79 16.83 22.07
N THR A 6 -7.00 18.13 22.28
CA THR A 6 -6.64 18.85 23.51
C THR A 6 -7.83 19.08 24.43
N ASP A 7 -9.04 18.79 23.95
CA ASP A 7 -10.29 18.87 24.69
C ASP A 7 -10.42 17.77 25.76
N ASP A 8 -11.43 17.92 26.63
CA ASP A 8 -11.62 17.03 27.76
C ASP A 8 -11.78 15.57 27.38
N GLN A 9 -10.93 14.72 27.95
CA GLN A 9 -10.88 13.26 27.77
C GLN A 9 -11.25 12.51 29.07
N SER A 10 -11.88 13.17 30.05
CA SER A 10 -12.20 12.59 31.36
C SER A 10 -13.12 11.36 31.32
N ASN A 11 -13.92 11.22 30.25
CA ASN A 11 -14.82 10.08 30.02
C ASN A 11 -14.16 8.89 29.30
N SER A 12 -12.87 8.99 28.98
CA SER A 12 -12.14 7.89 28.33
C SER A 12 -11.94 6.71 29.27
N PRO A 13 -11.94 5.46 28.77
CA PRO A 13 -11.74 4.26 29.59
C PRO A 13 -10.44 4.27 30.41
N ILE A 14 -9.39 4.87 29.88
CA ILE A 14 -8.12 5.09 30.56
C ILE A 14 -7.86 6.59 30.61
N THR A 15 -7.54 7.12 31.77
CA THR A 15 -7.14 8.52 31.96
C THR A 15 -5.69 8.60 32.39
N VAL A 16 -4.96 9.63 31.92
CA VAL A 16 -3.58 9.89 32.28
C VAL A 16 -3.52 11.08 33.23
N SER A 17 -2.73 10.97 34.28
CA SER A 17 -2.46 12.05 35.23
C SER A 17 -0.96 12.24 35.39
N GLY A 18 -0.53 13.46 35.77
CA GLY A 18 0.87 13.78 36.02
C GLY A 18 1.01 15.17 36.61
N GLU A 19 1.96 15.32 37.53
CA GLU A 19 2.25 16.62 38.15
C GLU A 19 3.05 17.51 37.20
N GLY A 20 2.76 18.81 37.19
CA GLY A 20 3.48 19.80 36.40
C GLY A 20 3.17 19.79 34.90
N LEU A 21 2.24 18.96 34.42
CA LEU A 21 1.81 18.90 33.03
C LEU A 21 0.52 19.71 32.82
N SER A 22 0.36 20.31 31.63
CA SER A 22 -0.88 21.02 31.31
C SER A 22 -2.02 20.01 31.05
N GLN A 23 -3.26 20.42 31.35
CA GLN A 23 -4.45 19.59 31.11
C GLN A 23 -4.57 19.20 29.62
N SER A 24 -4.28 20.11 28.69
CA SER A 24 -4.25 19.86 27.28
C SER A 24 -3.29 18.74 26.92
N TYR A 25 -2.10 18.69 27.50
CA TYR A 25 -1.11 17.65 27.28
C TYR A 25 -1.57 16.30 27.87
N LEU A 26 -2.17 16.30 29.05
CA LEU A 26 -2.76 15.10 29.67
C LEU A 26 -3.91 14.55 28.83
N ASN A 27 -4.72 15.41 28.22
CA ASN A 27 -5.80 15.00 27.33
C ASN A 27 -5.26 14.32 26.06
N GLN A 28 -4.21 14.86 25.45
CA GLN A 28 -3.55 14.23 24.30
C GLN A 28 -2.99 12.84 24.66
N PHE A 29 -2.33 12.70 25.82
CA PHE A 29 -1.85 11.39 26.28
C PHE A 29 -2.98 10.42 26.60
N THR A 30 -4.06 10.89 27.21
CA THR A 30 -5.25 10.09 27.48
C THR A 30 -5.82 9.52 26.17
N TYR A 31 -5.96 10.36 25.16
CA TYR A 31 -6.39 9.91 23.83
C TYR A 31 -5.42 8.87 23.24
N TYR A 32 -4.12 9.16 23.24
CA TYR A 32 -3.09 8.27 22.69
C TYR A 32 -3.08 6.88 23.36
N VAL A 33 -3.19 6.82 24.69
CA VAL A 33 -3.22 5.55 25.44
C VAL A 33 -4.44 4.72 25.07
N ASN A 34 -5.61 5.35 24.89
CA ASN A 34 -6.81 4.65 24.46
C ASN A 34 -6.69 4.14 23.01
N GLN A 35 -6.10 4.90 22.11
CA GLN A 35 -5.81 4.41 20.74
C GLN A 35 -4.81 3.25 20.74
N THR A 36 -3.81 3.29 21.61
CA THR A 36 -2.86 2.18 21.80
C THR A 36 -3.57 0.93 22.32
N ARG A 37 -4.53 1.06 23.22
CA ARG A 37 -5.36 -0.03 23.69
C ARG A 37 -6.21 -0.65 22.58
N GLU A 38 -6.86 0.18 21.76
CA GLU A 38 -7.64 -0.30 20.61
C GLU A 38 -6.76 -1.09 19.62
N MET A 39 -5.51 -0.63 19.41
CA MET A 39 -4.54 -1.35 18.60
C MET A 39 -4.16 -2.69 19.23
N ASP A 40 -3.97 -2.76 20.55
CA ASP A 40 -3.66 -4.00 21.27
C ASP A 40 -4.82 -5.01 21.16
N ASP A 41 -6.06 -4.54 21.33
CA ASP A 41 -7.27 -5.34 21.14
C ASP A 41 -7.38 -5.87 19.70
N PHE A 42 -7.06 -5.03 18.69
CA PHE A 42 -7.01 -5.45 17.29
C PHE A 42 -5.93 -6.53 17.05
N ILE A 43 -4.71 -6.32 17.55
CA ILE A 43 -3.62 -7.29 17.41
C ILE A 43 -3.99 -8.63 18.07
N LYS A 44 -4.61 -8.58 19.23
CA LYS A 44 -5.12 -9.78 19.92
C LYS A 44 -6.13 -10.52 19.05
N ALA A 45 -7.16 -9.84 18.56
CA ALA A 45 -8.18 -10.45 17.71
C ALA A 45 -7.59 -11.03 16.41
N LEU A 46 -6.62 -10.33 15.79
CA LEU A 46 -5.91 -10.78 14.61
C LEU A 46 -5.13 -12.07 14.89
N THR A 47 -4.32 -12.09 15.95
CA THR A 47 -3.49 -13.25 16.30
C THR A 47 -4.32 -14.46 16.75
N GLU A 48 -5.43 -14.24 17.47
CA GLU A 48 -6.40 -15.29 17.81
C GLU A 48 -6.98 -15.92 16.54
N LYS A 49 -7.40 -15.10 15.58
CA LYS A 49 -7.96 -15.58 14.31
C LYS A 49 -6.92 -16.31 13.45
N LEU A 50 -5.68 -15.84 13.43
CA LEU A 50 -4.59 -16.45 12.68
C LEU A 50 -4.03 -17.72 13.35
N SER A 51 -4.31 -17.95 14.65
CA SER A 51 -3.86 -19.15 15.35
C SER A 51 -4.40 -20.45 14.75
N ASP A 52 -5.62 -20.40 14.19
CA ASP A 52 -6.30 -21.53 13.58
C ASP A 52 -6.19 -21.52 12.04
N TYR A 53 -5.39 -20.59 11.48
CA TYR A 53 -5.21 -20.53 10.04
C TYR A 53 -4.41 -21.73 9.54
N PRO A 54 -4.81 -22.38 8.41
CA PRO A 54 -4.25 -23.67 7.99
C PRO A 54 -2.81 -23.61 7.44
N GLU A 55 -2.34 -22.42 7.11
CA GLU A 55 -0.98 -22.19 6.60
C GLU A 55 -0.11 -21.55 7.68
N ASP A 56 1.22 -21.70 7.55
CA ASP A 56 2.18 -21.07 8.42
C ASP A 56 2.15 -19.54 8.24
N VAL A 57 1.83 -18.82 9.30
CA VAL A 57 1.75 -17.35 9.31
C VAL A 57 2.70 -16.76 10.33
N MET A 58 3.47 -15.77 9.92
CA MET A 58 4.26 -14.94 10.81
C MET A 58 3.82 -13.48 10.69
N VAL A 59 3.52 -12.84 11.80
CA VAL A 59 3.15 -11.42 11.90
C VAL A 59 4.29 -10.64 12.52
N ILE A 60 4.70 -9.58 11.85
CA ILE A 60 5.68 -8.61 12.34
C ILE A 60 4.95 -7.28 12.52
N ALA A 61 4.83 -6.80 13.74
CA ALA A 61 4.31 -5.47 14.02
C ALA A 61 5.41 -4.59 14.57
N TYR A 62 5.48 -3.36 14.07
CA TYR A 62 6.48 -2.37 14.49
C TYR A 62 5.89 -0.97 14.44
N GLY A 63 6.40 -0.09 15.32
CA GLY A 63 6.08 1.32 15.25
C GLY A 63 6.87 1.98 14.13
N ASP A 64 6.21 2.76 13.30
CA ASP A 64 6.84 3.55 12.22
C ASP A 64 7.51 4.82 12.77
N HIS A 65 6.90 5.45 13.77
CA HIS A 65 7.40 6.63 14.48
C HIS A 65 6.70 6.81 15.83
N LEU A 66 7.17 7.74 16.63
CA LEU A 66 6.51 8.16 17.85
C LEU A 66 5.29 9.05 17.58
N PRO A 67 4.35 9.16 18.53
CA PRO A 67 3.21 10.08 18.41
C PRO A 67 3.67 11.54 18.25
N GLY A 68 2.91 12.33 17.49
CA GLY A 68 3.18 13.74 17.20
C GLY A 68 2.86 14.67 18.41
N MET A 69 3.36 14.35 19.59
CA MET A 69 3.10 15.08 20.86
C MET A 69 4.31 15.86 21.36
N ASN A 70 5.19 16.31 20.48
CA ASN A 70 6.38 17.10 20.81
C ASN A 70 7.30 16.47 21.88
N LEU A 71 7.42 15.13 21.86
CA LEU A 71 8.29 14.42 22.78
C LEU A 71 9.77 14.70 22.46
N GLU A 72 10.55 15.00 23.49
CA GLU A 72 12.01 15.16 23.41
C GLU A 72 12.72 13.88 23.87
N ASN A 73 13.98 13.71 23.48
CA ASN A 73 14.76 12.53 23.90
C ASN A 73 14.75 12.29 25.41
N LYS A 74 14.82 13.39 26.20
CA LYS A 74 14.82 13.34 27.68
C LYS A 74 13.53 12.78 28.29
N ASP A 75 12.42 12.82 27.53
CA ASP A 75 11.10 12.35 27.96
C ASP A 75 10.93 10.85 27.73
N LEU A 76 11.90 10.21 27.07
CA LEU A 76 11.87 8.83 26.66
C LEU A 76 12.85 7.97 27.47
N LYS A 77 12.43 6.76 27.80
CA LYS A 77 13.21 5.82 28.61
C LYS A 77 14.61 5.55 28.04
N ASP A 78 14.71 5.43 26.72
CA ASP A 78 15.96 5.11 26.02
C ASP A 78 16.67 6.34 25.43
N ASN A 79 16.22 7.54 25.79
CA ASN A 79 16.76 8.82 25.27
C ASN A 79 16.81 8.89 23.73
N SER A 80 15.93 8.20 23.03
CA SER A 80 15.88 8.18 21.57
C SER A 80 14.48 8.28 21.03
N LYS A 81 14.16 9.38 20.37
CA LYS A 81 12.89 9.58 19.66
C LYS A 81 12.80 8.86 18.31
N TYR A 82 13.84 8.16 17.92
CA TYR A 82 13.88 7.40 16.66
C TYR A 82 13.80 5.89 16.88
N GLU A 83 13.76 5.43 18.14
CA GLU A 83 13.58 4.02 18.47
C GLU A 83 12.12 3.71 18.71
N THR A 84 11.60 2.71 18.00
CA THR A 84 10.25 2.20 18.15
C THR A 84 10.27 0.71 18.43
N PRO A 85 9.29 0.17 19.18
CA PRO A 85 9.25 -1.26 19.46
C PRO A 85 8.82 -2.04 18.23
N TYR A 86 9.24 -3.30 18.15
CA TYR A 86 8.67 -4.29 17.27
C TYR A 86 8.44 -5.61 18.01
N PHE A 87 7.52 -6.43 17.50
CA PHE A 87 7.36 -7.81 17.95
C PHE A 87 7.09 -8.74 16.76
N ILE A 88 7.36 -10.02 16.99
CA ILE A 88 7.12 -11.09 16.03
C ILE A 88 6.20 -12.11 16.67
N TRP A 89 5.16 -12.51 15.98
CA TRP A 89 4.23 -13.56 16.37
C TRP A 89 4.10 -14.58 15.23
N ASP A 90 3.87 -15.84 15.58
CA ASP A 90 3.64 -16.93 14.62
C ASP A 90 2.63 -17.95 15.14
N ASN A 91 1.99 -18.71 14.20
CA ASN A 91 1.06 -19.78 14.50
C ASN A 91 1.68 -21.18 14.41
N PHE A 92 2.93 -21.32 13.96
CA PHE A 92 3.60 -22.61 13.76
C PHE A 92 4.63 -22.96 14.83
N GLY A 93 4.70 -22.19 15.90
CA GLY A 93 5.48 -22.50 17.09
C GLY A 93 6.94 -22.11 17.07
N TYR A 94 7.40 -21.30 16.11
CA TYR A 94 8.75 -20.77 16.05
C TYR A 94 9.12 -20.00 17.32
N ASN A 95 8.29 -19.08 17.77
CA ASN A 95 8.51 -18.28 18.99
C ASN A 95 8.43 -19.14 20.28
N LYS A 96 7.65 -20.21 20.28
CA LYS A 96 7.59 -21.14 21.42
C LYS A 96 8.86 -21.97 21.53
N ALA A 97 9.44 -22.39 20.40
CA ALA A 97 10.67 -23.16 20.35
C ALA A 97 11.89 -22.30 20.72
N ASN A 98 11.89 -21.03 20.28
CA ASN A 98 12.98 -20.08 20.48
C ASN A 98 12.69 -19.15 21.68
N LYS A 99 12.48 -19.70 22.86
CA LYS A 99 12.08 -19.00 24.10
C LYS A 99 12.98 -17.86 24.58
N LYS A 100 13.98 -17.48 23.84
CA LYS A 100 14.82 -16.33 24.15
C LYS A 100 14.08 -15.04 23.80
N LYS A 101 13.56 -14.37 24.83
CA LYS A 101 13.17 -12.96 24.75
C LYS A 101 14.43 -12.11 24.65
N GLU A 102 15.14 -12.19 23.56
CA GLU A 102 16.26 -11.30 23.30
C GLU A 102 15.70 -10.02 22.71
N SER A 103 15.78 -8.94 23.49
CA SER A 103 15.62 -7.60 22.95
C SER A 103 16.79 -7.34 21.98
N CYS A 104 16.50 -7.13 20.73
CA CYS A 104 17.50 -6.88 19.70
C CYS A 104 17.19 -5.54 19.01
N LYS A 105 18.19 -4.64 19.00
CA LYS A 105 18.09 -3.42 18.21
C LYS A 105 18.46 -3.74 16.76
N VAL A 106 17.57 -3.35 15.84
CA VAL A 106 17.78 -3.48 14.39
C VAL A 106 17.43 -2.17 13.71
N GLU A 107 18.11 -1.87 12.64
CA GLU A 107 17.73 -0.75 11.79
C GLU A 107 16.48 -1.15 10.96
N ALA A 108 15.59 -0.21 10.69
CA ALA A 108 14.31 -0.49 10.00
C ALA A 108 14.51 -1.28 8.69
N TRP A 109 15.56 -0.95 7.91
CA TRP A 109 15.86 -1.65 6.65
C TRP A 109 16.43 -3.08 6.84
N GLN A 110 16.79 -3.48 8.07
CA GLN A 110 17.27 -4.83 8.37
C GLN A 110 16.18 -5.75 8.89
N LEU A 111 15.06 -5.20 9.36
CA LEU A 111 14.02 -5.95 10.06
C LEU A 111 13.48 -7.11 9.21
N ALA A 112 13.13 -6.86 7.96
CA ALA A 112 12.63 -7.90 7.05
C ALA A 112 13.68 -9.01 6.85
N SER A 113 14.93 -8.64 6.60
CA SER A 113 16.01 -9.62 6.38
C SER A 113 16.33 -10.43 7.63
N LYS A 114 16.24 -9.82 8.82
CA LYS A 114 16.37 -10.53 10.09
C LYS A 114 15.31 -11.61 10.22
N VAL A 115 14.05 -11.23 10.05
CA VAL A 115 12.92 -12.16 10.19
C VAL A 115 12.98 -13.29 9.17
N LEU A 116 13.25 -12.97 7.89
CA LEU A 116 13.42 -13.98 6.84
C LEU A 116 14.55 -14.96 7.16
N GLY A 117 15.67 -14.47 7.72
CA GLY A 117 16.76 -15.32 8.16
C GLY A 117 16.39 -16.28 9.30
N GLU A 118 15.54 -15.83 10.21
CA GLU A 118 15.05 -16.66 11.34
C GLU A 118 14.17 -17.83 10.88
N VAL A 119 13.45 -17.68 9.76
CA VAL A 119 12.64 -18.76 9.15
C VAL A 119 13.36 -19.48 8.01
N GLY A 120 14.68 -19.28 7.86
CA GLY A 120 15.48 -20.02 6.88
C GLY A 120 15.35 -19.51 5.44
N ILE A 121 14.84 -18.32 5.21
CA ILE A 121 14.72 -17.71 3.88
C ILE A 121 15.93 -16.82 3.63
N TYR A 122 16.82 -17.28 2.72
CA TYR A 122 18.07 -16.60 2.38
C TYR A 122 18.10 -16.11 0.93
N ASN A 123 16.97 -16.07 0.26
CA ASN A 123 16.86 -15.67 -1.13
C ASN A 123 17.01 -14.14 -1.29
N GLY A 124 17.54 -13.72 -2.43
CA GLY A 124 17.76 -12.32 -2.74
C GLY A 124 19.09 -11.79 -2.20
N PHE A 125 19.79 -11.03 -3.06
CA PHE A 125 21.14 -10.58 -2.78
C PHE A 125 21.23 -9.64 -1.57
N LEU A 126 20.40 -8.59 -1.53
CA LEU A 126 20.38 -7.66 -0.40
C LEU A 126 19.96 -8.33 0.90
N ASN A 127 18.97 -9.22 0.83
CA ASN A 127 18.54 -10.00 1.98
C ASN A 127 19.71 -10.80 2.57
N LYS A 128 20.41 -11.56 1.73
CA LYS A 128 21.60 -12.33 2.13
C LYS A 128 22.72 -11.43 2.65
N TYR A 129 22.94 -10.28 2.01
CA TYR A 129 23.93 -9.31 2.47
C TYR A 129 23.63 -8.81 3.89
N HIS A 130 22.39 -8.40 4.15
CA HIS A 130 21.97 -7.99 5.50
C HIS A 130 22.16 -9.10 6.52
N GLN A 131 21.75 -10.32 6.21
CA GLN A 131 21.84 -11.47 7.11
C GLN A 131 23.28 -11.87 7.45
N THR A 132 24.22 -11.73 6.50
CA THR A 132 25.61 -12.20 6.68
C THR A 132 26.58 -11.11 7.11
N MET A 133 26.33 -9.85 6.73
CA MET A 133 27.30 -8.76 6.89
C MET A 133 26.93 -7.73 7.97
N GLN A 134 25.77 -7.82 8.59
CA GLN A 134 25.27 -6.81 9.55
C GLN A 134 26.22 -6.51 10.70
N SER A 135 27.02 -7.48 11.13
CA SER A 135 28.01 -7.32 12.23
C SER A 135 29.38 -6.83 11.74
N SER A 136 29.57 -6.63 10.43
CA SER A 136 30.84 -6.19 9.87
C SER A 136 31.00 -4.68 10.03
N GLU A 137 32.20 -4.24 10.42
CA GLU A 137 32.57 -2.81 10.45
C GLU A 137 32.39 -2.13 9.09
N LYS A 138 32.51 -2.88 7.98
CA LYS A 138 32.37 -2.38 6.62
C LYS A 138 30.91 -2.42 6.12
N TYR A 139 29.97 -2.90 6.94
CA TYR A 139 28.60 -3.13 6.53
C TYR A 139 27.97 -1.91 5.84
N ARG A 140 27.90 -0.76 6.52
CA ARG A 140 27.24 0.44 5.96
C ARG A 140 27.97 0.99 4.72
N LYS A 141 29.29 0.93 4.69
CA LYS A 141 30.08 1.38 3.53
C LYS A 141 29.80 0.50 2.30
N ASN A 142 29.83 -0.80 2.49
CA ASN A 142 29.61 -1.74 1.39
C ASN A 142 28.16 -1.72 0.93
N LEU A 143 27.19 -1.55 1.85
CA LEU A 143 25.78 -1.40 1.49
C LEU A 143 25.55 -0.22 0.53
N LYS A 144 26.19 0.93 0.79
CA LYS A 144 26.12 2.09 -0.12
C LYS A 144 26.69 1.79 -1.51
N LEU A 145 27.81 1.05 -1.57
CA LEU A 145 28.41 0.65 -2.84
C LEU A 145 27.50 -0.31 -3.62
N LEU A 146 26.87 -1.27 -2.93
CA LEU A 146 25.93 -2.20 -3.53
C LEU A 146 24.69 -1.49 -4.06
N GLN A 147 24.11 -0.59 -3.27
CA GLN A 147 22.95 0.22 -3.70
C GLN A 147 23.31 1.07 -4.93
N TYR A 148 24.50 1.67 -4.94
CA TYR A 148 24.96 2.43 -6.10
C TYR A 148 25.11 1.55 -7.33
N ASP A 149 25.74 0.37 -7.21
CA ASP A 149 25.90 -0.56 -8.33
C ASP A 149 24.55 -1.02 -8.90
N MET A 150 23.60 -1.34 -8.04
CA MET A 150 22.27 -1.80 -8.45
C MET A 150 21.42 -0.71 -9.12
N LEU A 151 21.58 0.57 -8.75
CA LEU A 151 20.75 1.68 -9.23
C LEU A 151 21.39 2.42 -10.42
N TYR A 152 22.73 2.55 -10.41
CA TYR A 152 23.45 3.44 -11.33
C TYR A 152 24.72 2.81 -11.92
N GLY A 153 25.16 1.66 -11.43
CA GLY A 153 26.36 0.99 -11.83
C GLY A 153 26.15 -0.03 -12.95
N SER A 154 27.05 -0.99 -13.03
CA SER A 154 27.04 -2.07 -14.02
C SER A 154 26.29 -3.32 -13.54
N ASP A 155 25.65 -3.24 -12.38
CA ASP A 155 24.84 -4.31 -11.79
C ASP A 155 25.63 -5.64 -11.63
N PHE A 156 26.86 -5.54 -11.17
CA PHE A 156 27.71 -6.71 -10.89
C PHE A 156 27.07 -7.68 -9.89
N VAL A 157 26.24 -7.15 -9.01
CA VAL A 157 25.50 -7.92 -8.03
C VAL A 157 24.64 -9.03 -8.65
N ARG A 158 24.12 -8.82 -9.85
CA ARG A 158 23.28 -9.77 -10.58
C ARG A 158 24.05 -10.62 -11.58
N GLU A 159 25.39 -10.49 -11.62
CA GLU A 159 26.26 -11.27 -12.50
C GLU A 159 25.82 -11.22 -13.98
N GLY A 160 25.36 -10.07 -14.46
CA GLY A 160 24.85 -9.90 -15.83
C GLY A 160 23.50 -10.54 -16.10
N LYS A 161 22.80 -11.07 -15.10
CA LYS A 161 21.41 -11.53 -15.25
C LYS A 161 20.52 -10.33 -15.51
N LYS A 162 19.57 -10.47 -16.42
CA LYS A 162 18.58 -9.42 -16.68
C LYS A 162 17.81 -9.07 -15.37
N PRO A 163 17.50 -7.80 -15.14
CA PRO A 163 16.55 -7.42 -14.09
C PRO A 163 15.25 -8.22 -14.23
N LEU A 164 14.59 -8.51 -13.12
CA LEU A 164 13.24 -9.03 -13.17
C LEU A 164 12.35 -8.00 -13.89
N GLU A 165 11.42 -8.50 -14.70
CA GLU A 165 10.42 -7.63 -15.30
C GLU A 165 9.68 -6.87 -14.19
N PRO A 166 9.40 -5.57 -14.39
CA PRO A 166 8.68 -4.79 -13.42
C PRO A 166 7.34 -5.44 -13.09
N THR A 167 7.06 -5.65 -11.81
CA THR A 167 5.74 -6.10 -11.38
C THR A 167 4.73 -4.98 -11.60
N LYS A 168 3.63 -5.26 -12.30
CA LYS A 168 2.50 -4.33 -12.37
C LYS A 168 1.92 -4.18 -10.95
N VAL A 169 2.07 -2.99 -10.37
CA VAL A 169 1.49 -2.68 -9.06
C VAL A 169 0.17 -1.95 -9.28
N ASN A 170 -0.92 -2.57 -8.90
CA ASN A 170 -2.27 -2.03 -9.09
C ASN A 170 -2.84 -1.49 -7.78
N TYR A 171 -2.18 -0.73 -7.00
CA TYR A 171 -2.67 -0.02 -5.79
C TYR A 171 -3.91 -0.65 -5.12
N SER A 172 -4.07 -1.97 -5.15
CA SER A 172 -5.26 -2.73 -4.70
C SER A 172 -6.59 -2.33 -5.37
N LEU A 173 -6.53 -1.75 -6.56
CA LEU A 173 -7.73 -1.44 -7.35
C LEU A 173 -8.10 -2.63 -8.22
N ASP A 174 -9.42 -2.88 -8.34
CA ASP A 174 -9.93 -3.87 -9.26
C ASP A 174 -9.53 -3.52 -10.71
N PRO A 175 -9.18 -4.52 -11.53
CA PRO A 175 -8.82 -4.30 -12.92
C PRO A 175 -9.93 -3.57 -13.68
N VAL A 176 -9.55 -2.53 -14.41
CA VAL A 176 -10.44 -1.80 -15.31
C VAL A 176 -10.34 -2.41 -16.69
N GLU A 177 -11.47 -2.68 -17.33
CA GLU A 177 -11.49 -3.23 -18.68
C GLU A 177 -12.65 -2.68 -19.51
N ILE A 178 -12.46 -2.63 -20.84
CA ILE A 178 -13.50 -2.41 -21.82
C ILE A 178 -13.80 -3.77 -22.47
N THR A 179 -15.05 -4.23 -22.36
CA THR A 179 -15.46 -5.53 -22.90
C THR A 179 -16.20 -5.38 -24.23
N GLU A 180 -16.93 -4.27 -24.42
CA GLU A 180 -17.77 -4.06 -25.59
C GLU A 180 -17.97 -2.56 -25.84
N ILE A 181 -18.25 -2.19 -27.09
CA ILE A 181 -18.73 -0.84 -27.45
C ILE A 181 -20.11 -0.96 -28.07
N LYS A 182 -21.06 -0.15 -27.60
CA LYS A 182 -22.41 -0.05 -28.14
C LYS A 182 -22.63 1.33 -28.76
N GLU A 183 -23.31 1.35 -29.88
CA GLU A 183 -23.65 2.58 -30.59
C GLU A 183 -25.01 3.08 -30.16
N CYS A 184 -25.09 4.37 -29.77
CA CYS A 184 -26.30 5.14 -29.57
C CYS A 184 -26.41 6.22 -30.64
N GLU A 185 -27.51 6.97 -30.66
CA GLU A 185 -27.78 8.00 -31.68
C GLU A 185 -26.59 8.98 -31.88
N ASP A 186 -26.10 9.61 -30.83
CA ASP A 186 -25.04 10.62 -30.88
C ASP A 186 -23.74 10.22 -30.15
N SER A 187 -23.64 9.00 -29.65
CA SER A 187 -22.57 8.59 -28.75
C SER A 187 -22.20 7.12 -28.91
N TYR A 188 -21.07 6.75 -28.35
CA TYR A 188 -20.73 5.37 -28.06
C TYR A 188 -20.79 5.14 -26.56
N LEU A 189 -21.26 3.97 -26.14
CA LEU A 189 -21.17 3.47 -24.77
C LEU A 189 -20.04 2.45 -24.71
N LEU A 190 -19.04 2.73 -23.90
CA LEU A 190 -18.00 1.78 -23.53
C LEU A 190 -18.57 0.94 -22.39
N ILE A 191 -18.75 -0.34 -22.64
CA ILE A 191 -19.20 -1.31 -21.65
C ILE A 191 -17.96 -1.99 -21.05
N GLY A 192 -17.93 -2.16 -19.76
CA GLY A 192 -16.79 -2.74 -19.08
C GLY A 192 -17.02 -2.95 -17.59
N ASN A 193 -15.93 -3.02 -16.84
CA ASN A 193 -15.98 -3.30 -15.41
C ASN A 193 -15.15 -2.28 -14.62
N ASN A 194 -15.57 -2.08 -13.36
CA ASN A 194 -14.85 -1.32 -12.34
C ASN A 194 -14.62 0.17 -12.68
N PHE A 195 -15.55 0.79 -13.37
CA PHE A 195 -15.51 2.23 -13.65
C PHE A 195 -15.86 3.04 -12.40
N THR A 196 -14.86 3.68 -11.80
CA THR A 196 -15.02 4.57 -10.64
C THR A 196 -15.37 6.00 -11.06
N ASP A 197 -15.62 6.91 -10.11
CA ASP A 197 -15.85 8.33 -10.42
C ASP A 197 -14.59 9.05 -10.91
N ALA A 198 -13.43 8.52 -10.54
CA ALA A 198 -12.12 9.02 -10.98
C ALA A 198 -11.64 8.35 -12.28
N ILE A 199 -12.58 7.99 -13.18
CA ILE A 199 -12.25 7.36 -14.46
C ILE A 199 -12.01 8.43 -15.53
N ARG A 200 -11.07 8.17 -16.44
CA ARG A 200 -10.81 9.00 -17.63
C ARG A 200 -10.62 8.11 -18.84
N VAL A 201 -11.16 8.54 -19.99
CA VAL A 201 -11.03 7.84 -21.26
C VAL A 201 -9.96 8.52 -22.11
N PHE A 202 -9.12 7.72 -22.74
CA PHE A 202 -8.09 8.16 -23.66
C PHE A 202 -8.28 7.49 -25.02
N VAL A 203 -8.09 8.25 -26.08
CA VAL A 203 -8.09 7.76 -27.45
C VAL A 203 -6.74 8.10 -28.06
N ASN A 204 -5.99 7.10 -28.50
CA ASN A 204 -4.60 7.22 -28.96
C ASN A 204 -3.73 8.02 -27.97
N GLY A 205 -3.90 7.78 -26.68
CA GLY A 205 -3.16 8.45 -25.61
C GLY A 205 -3.63 9.89 -25.27
N MET A 206 -4.65 10.42 -25.96
CA MET A 206 -5.22 11.74 -25.66
C MET A 206 -6.51 11.62 -24.87
N LYS A 207 -6.61 12.36 -23.75
CA LYS A 207 -7.82 12.41 -22.92
C LYS A 207 -8.99 12.96 -23.72
N VAL A 208 -10.12 12.26 -23.69
CA VAL A 208 -11.38 12.68 -24.32
C VAL A 208 -12.46 12.88 -23.27
N ALA A 209 -13.45 13.73 -23.60
CA ALA A 209 -14.60 13.94 -22.73
C ALA A 209 -15.42 12.64 -22.62
N SER A 210 -15.71 12.24 -21.41
CA SER A 210 -16.52 11.05 -21.11
C SER A 210 -17.44 11.30 -19.92
N GLU A 211 -18.58 10.61 -19.90
CA GLU A 211 -19.57 10.67 -18.83
C GLU A 211 -19.80 9.26 -18.29
N LYS A 212 -19.64 9.09 -16.98
CA LYS A 212 -19.94 7.83 -16.32
C LYS A 212 -21.43 7.67 -16.13
N GLN A 213 -22.01 6.62 -16.69
CA GLN A 213 -23.42 6.26 -16.53
C GLN A 213 -23.62 5.25 -15.38
N SER A 214 -22.66 4.35 -15.19
CA SER A 214 -22.64 3.37 -14.11
C SER A 214 -21.22 2.85 -13.89
N SER A 215 -21.03 1.92 -12.94
CA SER A 215 -19.75 1.23 -12.73
C SER A 215 -19.31 0.35 -13.90
N GLY A 216 -20.19 0.12 -14.87
CA GLY A 216 -19.91 -0.69 -16.07
C GLY A 216 -20.14 0.06 -17.39
N VAL A 217 -20.49 1.35 -17.37
CA VAL A 217 -20.85 2.09 -18.59
C VAL A 217 -20.29 3.51 -18.58
N LEU A 218 -19.50 3.83 -19.62
CA LEU A 218 -19.03 5.18 -19.92
C LEU A 218 -19.56 5.62 -21.28
N LYS A 219 -19.97 6.87 -21.38
CA LYS A 219 -20.46 7.50 -22.63
C LYS A 219 -19.39 8.43 -23.18
N ILE A 220 -19.13 8.30 -24.50
CA ILE A 220 -18.23 9.21 -25.23
C ILE A 220 -18.91 9.70 -26.53
N SER A 221 -18.51 10.87 -27.02
CA SER A 221 -19.00 11.38 -28.29
C SER A 221 -18.50 10.52 -29.46
N LYS A 222 -19.37 10.30 -30.48
CA LYS A 222 -18.97 9.67 -31.75
C LYS A 222 -17.82 10.40 -32.45
N LYS A 223 -17.69 11.71 -32.23
CA LYS A 223 -16.62 12.52 -32.81
C LYS A 223 -15.26 12.28 -32.17
N ALA A 224 -15.23 11.64 -31.01
CA ALA A 224 -14.01 11.42 -30.24
C ALA A 224 -13.21 10.22 -30.72
N VAL A 225 -13.78 9.33 -31.56
CA VAL A 225 -13.15 8.08 -31.97
C VAL A 225 -13.42 7.75 -33.44
N LYS A 226 -12.43 7.19 -34.13
CA LYS A 226 -12.48 6.76 -35.52
C LYS A 226 -12.08 5.30 -35.64
N GLU A 227 -12.37 4.70 -36.78
CA GLU A 227 -11.94 3.36 -37.12
C GLU A 227 -10.44 3.16 -36.90
N GLY A 228 -10.04 2.10 -36.20
CA GLY A 228 -8.66 1.77 -35.87
C GLY A 228 -8.05 2.53 -34.69
N ASP A 229 -8.78 3.46 -34.06
CA ASP A 229 -8.30 4.14 -32.86
C ASP A 229 -8.19 3.18 -31.69
N LYS A 230 -7.18 3.43 -30.82
CA LYS A 230 -6.96 2.67 -29.59
C LYS A 230 -7.56 3.42 -28.41
N ILE A 231 -8.45 2.77 -27.71
CA ILE A 231 -9.14 3.33 -26.54
C ILE A 231 -8.58 2.66 -25.28
N THR A 232 -8.23 3.47 -24.28
CA THR A 232 -7.90 3.02 -22.93
C THR A 232 -8.73 3.79 -21.90
N VAL A 233 -8.97 3.14 -20.78
CA VAL A 233 -9.67 3.73 -19.63
C VAL A 233 -8.72 3.74 -18.44
N HIS A 234 -8.51 4.90 -17.84
CA HIS A 234 -7.60 5.08 -16.72
C HIS A 234 -8.35 5.43 -15.45
N GLN A 235 -8.09 4.72 -14.37
CA GLN A 235 -8.42 5.17 -13.02
C GLN A 235 -7.32 6.12 -12.57
N VAL A 236 -7.68 7.35 -12.28
CA VAL A 236 -6.72 8.38 -11.87
C VAL A 236 -6.89 8.72 -10.39
N SER A 237 -5.86 9.34 -9.80
CA SER A 237 -5.96 9.84 -8.44
C SER A 237 -7.00 10.96 -8.35
N VAL A 238 -7.82 10.94 -7.32
CA VAL A 238 -8.80 12.00 -7.03
C VAL A 238 -8.15 13.33 -6.65
N THR A 239 -6.92 13.30 -6.15
CA THR A 239 -6.17 14.49 -5.75
C THR A 239 -5.30 15.04 -6.87
N ASN A 240 -4.93 14.21 -7.87
CA ASN A 240 -4.11 14.61 -9.00
C ASN A 240 -4.40 13.74 -10.22
N GLU A 241 -5.21 14.23 -11.14
CA GLU A 241 -5.62 13.49 -12.35
C GLU A 241 -4.46 13.09 -13.29
N ASN A 242 -3.28 13.65 -13.13
CA ASN A 242 -2.10 13.26 -13.91
C ASN A 242 -1.46 11.95 -13.39
N ILE A 243 -1.90 11.45 -12.23
CA ILE A 243 -1.43 10.18 -11.67
C ILE A 243 -2.42 9.09 -12.05
N THR A 244 -2.02 8.20 -12.96
CA THR A 244 -2.78 6.98 -13.28
C THR A 244 -2.46 5.91 -12.25
N LEU A 245 -3.50 5.42 -11.58
CA LEU A 245 -3.42 4.36 -10.56
C LEU A 245 -3.57 2.97 -11.19
N ASN A 246 -4.42 2.87 -12.22
CA ASN A 246 -4.69 1.65 -12.97
C ASN A 246 -5.19 2.01 -14.36
N GLN A 247 -4.98 1.13 -15.36
CA GLN A 247 -5.49 1.35 -16.71
C GLN A 247 -5.90 0.03 -17.36
N SER A 248 -6.88 0.12 -18.28
CA SER A 248 -7.28 -1.01 -19.10
C SER A 248 -6.22 -1.38 -20.14
N GLU A 249 -6.30 -2.60 -20.67
CA GLU A 249 -5.65 -2.92 -21.93
C GLU A 249 -6.22 -2.04 -23.06
N GLU A 250 -5.49 -1.92 -24.17
CA GLU A 250 -5.93 -1.17 -25.34
C GLU A 250 -7.08 -1.90 -26.04
N TYR A 251 -8.19 -1.20 -26.24
CA TYR A 251 -9.30 -1.67 -27.05
C TYR A 251 -9.26 -0.99 -28.41
N GLU A 252 -9.03 -1.75 -29.48
CA GLU A 252 -9.07 -1.22 -30.84
C GLU A 252 -10.51 -0.99 -31.30
N PHE A 253 -10.86 0.25 -31.61
CA PHE A 253 -12.18 0.59 -32.10
C PHE A 253 -12.39 0.10 -33.53
N ARG A 254 -13.40 -0.76 -33.71
CA ARG A 254 -13.81 -1.29 -35.01
C ARG A 254 -15.32 -1.21 -35.14
N LYS A 255 -15.79 -0.52 -36.19
CA LYS A 255 -17.24 -0.33 -36.42
C LYS A 255 -17.98 -1.65 -36.65
N ASP A 256 -17.35 -2.63 -37.26
CA ASP A 256 -17.93 -3.96 -37.49
C ASP A 256 -18.10 -4.78 -36.18
N LYS A 257 -17.44 -4.39 -35.10
CA LYS A 257 -17.57 -4.97 -33.77
C LYS A 257 -18.49 -4.18 -32.83
N VAL A 258 -18.93 -3.01 -33.24
CA VAL A 258 -19.84 -2.17 -32.45
C VAL A 258 -21.27 -2.71 -32.55
N ARG A 259 -21.88 -3.02 -31.42
CA ARG A 259 -23.28 -3.44 -31.37
C ARG A 259 -24.21 -2.23 -31.32
N LEU A 260 -25.23 -2.20 -32.17
CA LEU A 260 -26.31 -1.22 -32.09
C LEU A 260 -27.17 -1.50 -30.84
N LEU A 261 -27.36 -0.49 -29.99
CA LEU A 261 -28.41 -0.53 -28.98
C LEU A 261 -29.74 -0.32 -29.72
N TYR A 262 -30.51 -1.39 -29.88
CA TYR A 262 -31.82 -1.33 -30.55
C TYR A 262 -32.74 -0.33 -29.88
N LYS A 263 -33.36 0.50 -30.72
CA LYS A 263 -34.31 1.58 -30.36
C LYS A 263 -35.69 1.09 -29.94
N ASN A 264 -35.91 -0.21 -29.73
CA ASN A 264 -37.26 -0.77 -29.54
C ASN A 264 -37.44 -1.31 -28.11
N LEU A 265 -37.62 -0.43 -27.14
CA LEU A 265 -38.26 -0.77 -25.86
C LEU A 265 -39.42 0.18 -25.49
N TYR A 266 -39.88 1.04 -26.41
CA TYR A 266 -41.05 1.89 -26.20
C TYR A 266 -41.82 2.10 -27.53
N ASP A 267 -42.29 1.03 -28.10
CA ASP A 267 -43.46 1.05 -29.03
C ASP A 267 -44.28 -0.19 -28.74
N GLU A 268 -45.04 -0.10 -27.64
CA GLU A 268 -46.36 -0.69 -27.46
C GLU A 268 -47.09 0.09 -26.34
#